data_8d1bc849070123d68afab75778fdab83
#
_entry.id   8d1bc849070123d68afab75778fdab83
#
_cell.length_a   1.000
_cell.length_b   1.000
_cell.length_c   1.000
_cell.angle_alpha   90.00
_cell.angle_beta   90.00
_cell.angle_gamma   90.00
#
_symmetry.space_group_name_H-M   'P 1'
#
loop_
_entity.id
_entity.type
_entity.pdbx_description
1 polymer ?
#
loop_
_entity_poly.entity_id
_entity_poly.type
_entity_poly.pdbx_seq_one_letter_code
_entity_poly.pdbx_strand_id
1 'polypeptide(L)'
;MAAAALALPLNAAQPVKKTAKVKKQNKKEVKASKKWDHEQVVELIKKVNTYWQTNNKAEVRAFWDNAAYHTGNMEVYKMLKDQKMLDYSIRWAEHNDWTGATEANPAKWKYKPYGEGKDHVLFGDWQICFQTYIDLYNIEAAKGNAAASEFMVKRAKEVMHYEAYSEPTDYWWWSDALYMVMPVMTKMYKLTGDTKYLDKLYDNLLTTDEIMLDKETNLYFRDGKYVYPKHKSANGKKDFWARGDGWVLAGLAKVLQDMPKDYKHYPFFVDKFQKLAKAVAEIQQPEGYWTRSMMDPEHAPGPETSGTAFFTYGMLWGVNNGFLVKKEYKKTIERAWTYLTETAVQQDGKVGYVQPIGERAIPGQTVDANSQANFGVGAMLLVACEYDKYLATK
;
A
#
# COMPACT_ATOMS: atom_id res chain seq x y z
N MET A 1 69.18 -42.50 -30.27
CA MET A 1 69.76 -42.38 -28.94
C MET A 1 68.59 -42.47 -27.94
N ALA A 2 68.71 -43.42 -27.01
CA ALA A 2 67.66 -43.96 -26.14
C ALA A 2 67.13 -42.97 -25.11
N ALA A 3 65.84 -42.93 -24.96
CA ALA A 3 65.14 -42.28 -23.84
C ALA A 3 64.67 -43.38 -22.82
N ALA A 4 65.24 -43.35 -21.66
CA ALA A 4 64.90 -44.27 -20.56
C ALA A 4 63.60 -43.86 -19.88
N ALA A 5 62.60 -44.78 -19.77
CA ALA A 5 61.44 -44.64 -18.99
C ALA A 5 61.68 -45.13 -17.55
N LEU A 6 61.48 -44.28 -16.56
CA LEU A 6 61.46 -44.61 -15.14
C LEU A 6 60.01 -44.86 -14.69
N ALA A 7 59.74 -46.09 -14.29
CA ALA A 7 58.50 -46.49 -13.65
C ALA A 7 58.55 -46.19 -12.12
N LEU A 8 57.48 -45.57 -11.56
CA LEU A 8 57.27 -45.43 -10.13
C LEU A 8 56.13 -46.39 -9.67
N PRO A 9 56.17 -46.90 -8.46
CA PRO A 9 55.27 -48.00 -8.04
C PRO A 9 53.90 -47.49 -7.58
N LEU A 10 52.87 -48.33 -7.83
CA LEU A 10 51.53 -48.20 -7.32
C LEU A 10 51.53 -48.37 -5.78
N ASN A 11 51.06 -47.37 -5.07
CA ASN A 11 50.69 -47.48 -3.65
C ASN A 11 49.19 -47.77 -3.55
N ALA A 12 48.91 -48.85 -2.80
CA ALA A 12 47.57 -49.35 -2.53
C ALA A 12 46.75 -48.37 -1.69
N ALA A 13 45.51 -48.14 -2.15
CA ALA A 13 44.55 -47.30 -1.45
C ALA A 13 43.96 -48.03 -0.23
N GLN A 14 44.09 -47.42 0.94
CA GLN A 14 43.34 -47.85 2.15
C GLN A 14 41.91 -47.37 2.12
N PRO A 15 40.92 -48.10 2.68
CA PRO A 15 39.53 -47.72 2.65
C PRO A 15 39.21 -46.62 3.67
N VAL A 16 38.69 -45.49 3.17
CA VAL A 16 38.17 -44.38 3.98
C VAL A 16 36.85 -44.79 4.63
N LYS A 17 36.82 -44.87 5.95
CA LYS A 17 35.63 -45.04 6.76
C LYS A 17 34.75 -43.80 6.63
N LYS A 18 33.59 -43.91 5.97
CA LYS A 18 32.53 -42.90 5.96
C LYS A 18 31.85 -42.82 7.33
N THR A 19 32.24 -41.85 8.15
CA THR A 19 31.44 -41.46 9.31
C THR A 19 30.38 -40.46 8.85
N ALA A 20 29.15 -40.93 8.66
CA ALA A 20 27.98 -40.13 8.42
C ALA A 20 27.61 -39.38 9.74
N LYS A 21 28.04 -38.14 9.92
CA LYS A 21 27.45 -37.23 10.92
C LYS A 21 26.15 -36.71 10.36
N VAL A 22 25.02 -37.32 10.75
CA VAL A 22 23.68 -36.77 10.58
C VAL A 22 23.64 -35.48 11.37
N LYS A 23 23.66 -34.32 10.69
CA LYS A 23 23.32 -33.04 11.28
C LYS A 23 21.84 -33.08 11.66
N LYS A 24 21.54 -33.18 12.95
CA LYS A 24 20.23 -32.87 13.50
C LYS A 24 19.93 -31.42 13.12
N GLN A 25 19.07 -31.21 12.12
CA GLN A 25 18.44 -29.92 11.90
C GLN A 25 17.59 -29.63 13.14
N ASN A 26 17.97 -28.59 13.87
CA ASN A 26 17.14 -28.02 14.91
C ASN A 26 15.79 -27.64 14.29
N LYS A 27 14.75 -28.39 14.59
CA LYS A 27 13.37 -27.94 14.44
C LYS A 27 13.25 -26.70 15.34
N LYS A 28 13.30 -25.49 14.77
CA LYS A 28 12.77 -24.32 15.47
C LYS A 28 11.34 -24.67 15.85
N GLU A 29 11.07 -24.72 17.14
CA GLU A 29 9.71 -24.80 17.66
C GLU A 29 8.93 -23.62 17.03
N VAL A 30 7.92 -23.95 16.26
CA VAL A 30 6.94 -22.97 15.78
C VAL A 30 6.23 -22.49 17.05
N LYS A 31 6.63 -21.33 17.58
CA LYS A 31 5.88 -20.68 18.65
C LYS A 31 4.43 -20.60 18.19
N ALA A 32 3.53 -21.08 19.02
CA ALA A 32 2.10 -20.94 18.77
C ALA A 32 1.82 -19.44 18.53
N SER A 33 1.20 -19.10 17.40
CA SER A 33 0.87 -17.72 17.07
C SER A 33 0.04 -17.14 18.22
N LYS A 34 0.41 -15.94 18.67
CA LYS A 34 -0.34 -15.20 19.70
C LYS A 34 -1.80 -15.09 19.25
N LYS A 35 -2.73 -15.54 20.07
CA LYS A 35 -4.15 -15.37 19.81
C LYS A 35 -4.50 -13.91 20.11
N TRP A 36 -4.92 -13.19 19.10
CA TRP A 36 -5.36 -11.80 19.22
C TRP A 36 -6.85 -11.71 19.51
N ASP A 37 -7.26 -10.71 20.28
CA ASP A 37 -8.62 -10.30 20.51
C ASP A 37 -8.81 -8.81 20.20
N HIS A 38 -10.06 -8.33 20.29
CA HIS A 38 -10.44 -6.95 20.03
C HIS A 38 -9.65 -5.96 20.89
N GLU A 39 -9.56 -6.22 22.21
CA GLU A 39 -8.89 -5.31 23.14
C GLU A 39 -7.42 -5.13 22.82
N GLN A 40 -6.73 -6.20 22.49
CA GLN A 40 -5.32 -6.17 22.09
C GLN A 40 -5.10 -5.41 20.77
N VAL A 41 -6.02 -5.54 19.81
CA VAL A 41 -5.94 -4.76 18.56
C VAL A 41 -6.18 -3.28 18.81
N VAL A 42 -7.17 -2.94 19.64
CA VAL A 42 -7.43 -1.54 20.04
C VAL A 42 -6.22 -0.94 20.77
N GLU A 43 -5.59 -1.69 21.67
CA GLU A 43 -4.37 -1.25 22.36
C GLU A 43 -3.23 -1.00 21.38
N LEU A 44 -3.02 -1.91 20.43
CA LEU A 44 -2.01 -1.75 19.37
C LEU A 44 -2.28 -0.48 18.53
N ILE A 45 -3.52 -0.28 18.08
CA ILE A 45 -3.91 0.92 17.32
C ILE A 45 -3.61 2.18 18.12
N LYS A 46 -4.04 2.26 19.37
CA LYS A 46 -3.80 3.41 20.24
C LYS A 46 -2.31 3.67 20.43
N LYS A 47 -1.55 2.61 20.68
CA LYS A 47 -0.09 2.68 20.87
C LYS A 47 0.61 3.27 19.63
N VAL A 48 0.34 2.72 18.44
CA VAL A 48 0.93 3.17 17.17
C VAL A 48 0.53 4.62 16.86
N ASN A 49 -0.75 4.92 16.96
CA ASN A 49 -1.27 6.23 16.59
C ASN A 49 -0.86 7.33 17.58
N THR A 50 -0.86 7.03 18.89
CA THR A 50 -0.39 7.96 19.91
C THR A 50 1.12 8.23 19.75
N TYR A 51 1.94 7.18 19.52
CA TYR A 51 3.35 7.38 19.24
C TYR A 51 3.55 8.35 18.07
N TRP A 52 2.84 8.12 16.95
CA TRP A 52 2.95 8.98 15.77
C TRP A 52 2.55 10.44 16.09
N GLN A 53 1.36 10.65 16.63
CA GLN A 53 0.80 11.99 16.89
C GLN A 53 1.58 12.77 17.95
N THR A 54 2.24 12.10 18.88
CA THR A 54 3.09 12.75 19.90
C THR A 54 4.40 13.22 19.31
N ASN A 55 4.95 12.51 18.33
CA ASN A 55 6.27 12.80 17.77
C ASN A 55 6.20 13.60 16.45
N ASN A 56 5.01 13.87 15.92
CA ASN A 56 4.83 14.57 14.65
C ASN A 56 3.75 15.65 14.78
N LYS A 57 3.93 16.76 14.07
CA LYS A 57 2.94 17.83 14.00
C LYS A 57 1.84 17.48 13.00
N ALA A 58 0.61 17.94 13.27
CA ALA A 58 -0.48 17.86 12.30
C ALA A 58 -0.29 18.92 11.18
N GLU A 59 0.30 20.08 11.52
CA GLU A 59 0.45 21.23 10.66
C GLU A 59 1.60 21.04 9.64
N VAL A 60 1.37 20.15 8.66
CA VAL A 60 2.27 19.82 7.54
C VAL A 60 1.51 19.90 6.23
N ARG A 61 2.24 20.00 5.11
CA ARG A 61 1.64 20.11 3.75
C ARG A 61 0.70 18.94 3.43
N ALA A 62 -0.34 19.20 2.63
CA ALA A 62 -1.32 18.20 2.18
C ALA A 62 -0.80 17.34 1.01
N PHE A 63 0.49 16.98 1.01
CA PHE A 63 1.10 16.17 -0.03
C PHE A 63 0.97 14.67 0.30
N TRP A 64 1.14 13.81 -0.67
CA TRP A 64 0.79 12.39 -0.62
C TRP A 64 1.31 11.65 0.62
N ASP A 65 2.55 11.93 1.02
CA ASP A 65 3.20 11.24 2.13
C ASP A 65 2.48 11.48 3.46
N ASN A 66 2.10 12.74 3.72
CA ASN A 66 1.32 13.09 4.90
C ASN A 66 -0.14 12.66 4.77
N ALA A 67 -0.76 12.89 3.61
CA ALA A 67 -2.16 12.55 3.39
C ALA A 67 -2.44 11.04 3.54
N ALA A 68 -1.50 10.18 3.14
CA ALA A 68 -1.63 8.73 3.30
C ALA A 68 -1.73 8.29 4.77
N TYR A 69 -1.07 8.99 5.71
CA TYR A 69 -1.28 8.75 7.13
C TYR A 69 -2.72 9.04 7.55
N HIS A 70 -3.28 10.17 7.10
CA HIS A 70 -4.63 10.57 7.49
C HIS A 70 -5.70 9.60 6.98
N THR A 71 -5.49 8.89 5.86
CA THR A 71 -6.42 7.85 5.41
C THR A 71 -6.55 6.71 6.43
N GLY A 72 -5.45 6.32 7.09
CA GLY A 72 -5.45 5.33 8.16
C GLY A 72 -6.03 5.89 9.46
N ASN A 73 -5.67 7.12 9.84
CA ASN A 73 -6.19 7.78 11.04
C ASN A 73 -7.71 7.95 11.00
N MET A 74 -8.28 8.21 9.81
CA MET A 74 -9.75 8.28 9.65
C MET A 74 -10.43 6.93 9.90
N GLU A 75 -9.83 5.81 9.49
CA GLU A 75 -10.37 4.47 9.81
C GLU A 75 -10.30 4.19 11.32
N VAL A 76 -9.21 4.62 11.99
CA VAL A 76 -9.12 4.56 13.46
C VAL A 76 -10.24 5.36 14.12
N TYR A 77 -10.50 6.59 13.66
CA TYR A 77 -11.61 7.37 14.17
C TYR A 77 -12.98 6.69 13.92
N LYS A 78 -13.19 6.15 12.73
CA LYS A 78 -14.44 5.42 12.42
C LYS A 78 -14.67 4.24 13.35
N MET A 79 -13.60 3.55 13.75
CA MET A 79 -13.65 2.40 14.66
C MET A 79 -13.82 2.81 16.13
N LEU A 80 -12.95 3.71 16.62
CA LEU A 80 -12.83 4.01 18.06
C LEU A 80 -13.68 5.20 18.51
N LYS A 81 -14.10 6.09 17.60
CA LYS A 81 -14.77 7.37 17.88
C LYS A 81 -13.99 8.27 18.84
N ASP A 82 -12.66 8.12 18.88
CA ASP A 82 -11.78 8.95 19.70
C ASP A 82 -11.61 10.33 19.06
N GLN A 83 -12.10 11.36 19.75
CA GLN A 83 -12.10 12.75 19.24
C GLN A 83 -10.68 13.26 18.98
N LYS A 84 -9.67 12.85 19.74
CA LYS A 84 -8.27 13.26 19.53
C LYS A 84 -7.75 12.84 18.17
N MET A 85 -8.14 11.65 17.69
CA MET A 85 -7.77 11.16 16.38
C MET A 85 -8.41 12.01 15.27
N LEU A 86 -9.68 12.40 15.45
CA LEU A 86 -10.37 13.28 14.51
C LEU A 86 -9.74 14.68 14.50
N ASP A 87 -9.51 15.28 15.67
CA ASP A 87 -8.95 16.63 15.84
C ASP A 87 -7.58 16.76 15.18
N TYR A 88 -6.77 15.70 15.21
CA TYR A 88 -5.47 15.70 14.53
C TYR A 88 -5.63 15.83 13.00
N SER A 89 -6.59 15.13 12.40
CA SER A 89 -6.87 15.24 10.96
C SER A 89 -7.56 16.56 10.60
N ILE A 90 -8.41 17.10 11.48
CA ILE A 90 -9.04 18.42 11.29
C ILE A 90 -7.96 19.52 11.27
N ARG A 91 -7.06 19.56 12.25
CA ARG A 91 -5.96 20.55 12.28
C ARG A 91 -5.09 20.48 11.04
N TRP A 92 -4.80 19.27 10.53
CA TRP A 92 -4.08 19.11 9.27
C TRP A 92 -4.84 19.70 8.08
N ALA A 93 -6.14 19.43 7.98
CA ALA A 93 -6.99 19.93 6.90
C ALA A 93 -7.13 21.46 6.96
N GLU A 94 -7.35 22.03 8.16
CA GLU A 94 -7.40 23.47 8.41
C GLU A 94 -6.09 24.17 8.07
N HIS A 95 -4.95 23.60 8.45
CA HIS A 95 -3.61 24.13 8.11
C HIS A 95 -3.39 24.24 6.60
N ASN A 96 -4.05 23.39 5.81
CA ASN A 96 -3.97 23.37 4.36
C ASN A 96 -5.16 24.07 3.69
N ASP A 97 -5.96 24.84 4.41
CA ASP A 97 -7.15 25.52 3.89
C ASP A 97 -8.07 24.58 3.07
N TRP A 98 -8.13 23.31 3.45
CA TRP A 98 -8.90 22.26 2.76
C TRP A 98 -8.54 22.12 1.26
N THR A 99 -7.28 22.43 0.91
CA THR A 99 -6.75 22.32 -0.45
C THR A 99 -5.62 21.30 -0.53
N GLY A 100 -5.30 20.88 -1.77
CA GLY A 100 -4.04 20.22 -2.12
C GLY A 100 -3.10 21.26 -2.75
N ALA A 101 -2.79 21.13 -4.05
CA ALA A 101 -2.11 22.20 -4.79
C ALA A 101 -3.01 23.44 -4.91
N THR A 102 -2.41 24.62 -4.79
CA THR A 102 -3.14 25.90 -4.53
C THR A 102 -3.36 26.79 -5.75
N GLU A 103 -2.88 26.42 -6.96
CA GLU A 103 -3.14 27.22 -8.17
C GLU A 103 -4.65 27.27 -8.45
N ALA A 104 -5.23 28.47 -8.42
CA ALA A 104 -6.67 28.69 -8.57
C ALA A 104 -7.12 28.78 -10.03
N ASN A 105 -6.22 29.11 -10.98
CA ASN A 105 -6.57 29.29 -12.38
C ASN A 105 -6.50 27.95 -13.14
N PRO A 106 -7.63 27.36 -13.60
CA PRO A 106 -7.63 26.08 -14.33
C PRO A 106 -6.79 26.08 -15.60
N ALA A 107 -6.61 27.24 -16.26
CA ALA A 107 -5.75 27.34 -17.44
C ALA A 107 -4.25 27.08 -17.15
N LYS A 108 -3.86 27.10 -15.87
CA LYS A 108 -2.50 26.79 -15.41
C LYS A 108 -2.38 25.40 -14.81
N TRP A 109 -3.46 24.64 -14.69
CA TRP A 109 -3.41 23.31 -14.13
C TRP A 109 -2.67 22.35 -15.06
N LYS A 110 -1.77 21.57 -14.48
CA LYS A 110 -0.91 20.67 -15.23
C LYS A 110 -1.17 19.22 -14.79
N TYR A 111 -0.99 18.30 -15.72
CA TYR A 111 -0.99 16.86 -15.44
C TYR A 111 0.28 16.16 -15.94
N LYS A 112 1.07 16.81 -16.85
CA LYS A 112 2.39 16.33 -17.33
C LYS A 112 3.30 17.49 -17.71
N PRO A 113 4.61 17.41 -17.38
CA PRO A 113 5.22 16.59 -16.35
C PRO A 113 4.83 17.07 -14.96
N TYR A 114 4.82 16.17 -13.97
CA TYR A 114 4.43 16.49 -12.62
C TYR A 114 5.61 16.72 -11.68
N GLY A 115 5.33 17.37 -10.57
CA GLY A 115 6.24 17.64 -9.49
C GLY A 115 5.53 18.27 -8.30
N GLU A 116 6.28 18.76 -7.31
CA GLU A 116 5.71 19.29 -6.05
C GLU A 116 5.20 20.73 -6.15
N GLY A 117 5.25 21.39 -7.32
CA GLY A 117 4.83 22.78 -7.49
C GLY A 117 3.34 22.98 -7.24
N LYS A 118 2.99 24.19 -6.78
CA LYS A 118 1.60 24.57 -6.44
C LYS A 118 0.65 24.60 -7.64
N ASP A 119 1.16 24.65 -8.86
CA ASP A 119 0.44 24.64 -10.13
C ASP A 119 0.19 23.21 -10.66
N HIS A 120 0.68 22.18 -9.96
CA HIS A 120 0.47 20.78 -10.33
C HIS A 120 -0.83 20.21 -9.73
N VAL A 121 -1.92 20.91 -9.92
CA VAL A 121 -3.24 20.62 -9.33
C VAL A 121 -3.78 19.25 -9.76
N LEU A 122 -3.52 18.84 -11.01
CA LEU A 122 -3.98 17.57 -11.57
C LEU A 122 -3.02 16.41 -11.29
N PHE A 123 -2.11 16.57 -10.34
CA PHE A 123 -1.19 15.53 -9.91
C PHE A 123 -1.74 14.79 -8.69
N GLY A 124 -1.89 13.46 -8.80
CA GLY A 124 -2.51 12.63 -7.78
C GLY A 124 -1.93 12.80 -6.38
N ASP A 125 -0.63 13.12 -6.29
CA ASP A 125 0.06 13.37 -5.02
C ASP A 125 -0.50 14.58 -4.24
N TRP A 126 -1.16 15.51 -4.92
CA TRP A 126 -1.90 16.62 -4.32
C TRP A 126 -3.40 16.33 -4.16
N GLN A 127 -3.91 15.27 -4.77
CA GLN A 127 -5.35 14.95 -4.75
C GLN A 127 -5.73 13.96 -3.65
N ILE A 128 -4.80 13.15 -3.16
CA ILE A 128 -5.06 12.15 -2.11
C ILE A 128 -5.68 12.76 -0.84
N CYS A 129 -5.35 14.02 -0.50
CA CYS A 129 -5.90 14.70 0.67
C CYS A 129 -7.43 14.80 0.63
N PHE A 130 -8.01 14.81 -0.56
CA PHE A 130 -9.47 14.84 -0.74
C PHE A 130 -10.16 13.59 -0.19
N GLN A 131 -9.49 12.45 -0.08
CA GLN A 131 -10.05 11.28 0.61
C GLN A 131 -10.42 11.64 2.06
N THR A 132 -9.50 12.28 2.77
CA THR A 132 -9.71 12.69 4.18
C THR A 132 -10.70 13.84 4.29
N TYR A 133 -10.61 14.83 3.41
CA TYR A 133 -11.54 15.99 3.47
C TYR A 133 -12.99 15.58 3.22
N ILE A 134 -13.24 14.67 2.28
CA ILE A 134 -14.59 14.13 2.04
C ILE A 134 -15.05 13.31 3.25
N ASP A 135 -14.17 12.51 3.87
CA ASP A 135 -14.54 11.76 5.08
C ASP A 135 -14.90 12.69 6.25
N LEU A 136 -14.14 13.79 6.46
CA LEU A 136 -14.44 14.81 7.48
C LEU A 136 -15.76 15.51 7.18
N TYR A 137 -15.99 15.92 5.95
CA TYR A 137 -17.27 16.49 5.51
C TYR A 137 -18.44 15.53 5.79
N ASN A 138 -18.30 14.25 5.47
CA ASN A 138 -19.36 13.26 5.68
C ASN A 138 -19.70 13.10 7.18
N ILE A 139 -18.71 13.24 8.08
CA ILE A 139 -18.92 13.24 9.52
C ILE A 139 -19.77 14.44 9.94
N GLU A 140 -19.47 15.64 9.44
CA GLU A 140 -20.25 16.85 9.74
C GLU A 140 -21.63 16.82 9.09
N ALA A 141 -21.73 16.34 7.86
CA ALA A 141 -23.02 16.18 7.18
C ALA A 141 -23.96 15.24 7.92
N ALA A 142 -23.43 14.14 8.48
CA ALA A 142 -24.22 13.21 9.31
C ALA A 142 -24.73 13.84 10.61
N LYS A 143 -24.12 14.93 11.09
CA LYS A 143 -24.60 15.74 12.24
C LYS A 143 -25.61 16.83 11.83
N GLY A 144 -25.96 16.92 10.55
CA GLY A 144 -26.84 17.98 10.02
C GLY A 144 -26.12 19.26 9.55
N ASN A 145 -24.80 19.29 9.56
CA ASN A 145 -23.98 20.47 9.26
C ASN A 145 -23.53 20.55 7.79
N ALA A 146 -24.16 19.82 6.86
CA ALA A 146 -23.70 19.72 5.46
C ALA A 146 -23.47 21.08 4.80
N ALA A 147 -24.44 22.01 4.87
CA ALA A 147 -24.33 23.33 4.26
C ALA A 147 -23.21 24.17 4.88
N ALA A 148 -23.05 24.14 6.20
CA ALA A 148 -22.01 24.87 6.90
C ALA A 148 -20.60 24.33 6.65
N SER A 149 -20.50 23.05 6.28
CA SER A 149 -19.23 22.32 6.06
C SER A 149 -18.85 22.18 4.58
N GLU A 150 -19.61 22.76 3.65
CA GLU A 150 -19.38 22.66 2.20
C GLU A 150 -17.98 23.12 1.78
N PHE A 151 -17.37 24.05 2.52
CA PHE A 151 -16.02 24.52 2.29
C PHE A 151 -14.97 23.41 2.36
N MET A 152 -15.20 22.35 3.16
CA MET A 152 -14.29 21.21 3.31
C MET A 152 -14.08 20.42 2.02
N VAL A 153 -15.08 20.42 1.14
CA VAL A 153 -15.09 19.64 -0.11
C VAL A 153 -15.10 20.51 -1.36
N LYS A 154 -15.13 21.83 -1.21
CA LYS A 154 -15.19 22.77 -2.33
C LYS A 154 -14.05 22.53 -3.33
N ARG A 155 -12.81 22.49 -2.84
CA ARG A 155 -11.64 22.28 -3.69
C ARG A 155 -11.63 20.90 -4.35
N ALA A 156 -12.00 19.87 -3.60
CA ALA A 156 -12.15 18.52 -4.17
C ALA A 156 -13.16 18.51 -5.32
N LYS A 157 -14.32 19.16 -5.14
CA LYS A 157 -15.34 19.27 -6.21
C LYS A 157 -14.80 19.98 -7.43
N GLU A 158 -14.10 21.10 -7.28
CA GLU A 158 -13.53 21.87 -8.40
C GLU A 158 -12.53 21.04 -9.21
N VAL A 159 -11.54 20.44 -8.53
CA VAL A 159 -10.43 19.72 -9.16
C VAL A 159 -10.91 18.41 -9.78
N MET A 160 -11.68 17.62 -9.04
CA MET A 160 -12.14 16.32 -9.50
C MET A 160 -13.20 16.44 -10.59
N HIS A 161 -14.05 17.48 -10.57
CA HIS A 161 -14.95 17.78 -11.67
C HIS A 161 -14.17 18.09 -12.95
N TYR A 162 -13.14 18.94 -12.87
CA TYR A 162 -12.30 19.23 -14.03
C TYR A 162 -11.69 17.96 -14.62
N GLU A 163 -11.11 17.09 -13.77
CA GLU A 163 -10.52 15.83 -14.22
C GLU A 163 -11.55 14.89 -14.82
N ALA A 164 -12.70 14.72 -14.16
CA ALA A 164 -13.76 13.81 -14.62
C ALA A 164 -14.35 14.20 -15.98
N TYR A 165 -14.39 15.50 -16.29
CA TYR A 165 -14.98 16.01 -17.54
C TYR A 165 -13.95 16.37 -18.62
N SER A 166 -12.66 16.21 -18.34
CA SER A 166 -11.58 16.40 -19.32
C SER A 166 -11.42 15.19 -20.24
N GLU A 167 -10.87 15.39 -21.45
CA GLU A 167 -10.63 14.30 -22.40
C GLU A 167 -9.45 13.38 -22.03
N PRO A 168 -8.26 13.86 -21.54
CA PRO A 168 -7.12 13.00 -21.25
C PRO A 168 -7.45 11.88 -20.26
N THR A 169 -6.92 10.68 -20.50
CA THR A 169 -7.06 9.49 -19.63
C THR A 169 -5.73 9.01 -19.04
N ASP A 170 -4.66 9.76 -19.27
CA ASP A 170 -3.30 9.40 -18.86
C ASP A 170 -2.82 10.16 -17.61
N TYR A 171 -3.76 10.58 -16.75
CA TYR A 171 -3.46 11.25 -15.49
C TYR A 171 -2.68 10.36 -14.53
N TRP A 172 -2.95 9.05 -14.51
CA TRP A 172 -2.44 8.10 -13.54
C TRP A 172 -1.36 7.20 -14.16
N TRP A 173 -0.26 7.80 -14.59
CA TRP A 173 0.84 7.15 -15.30
C TRP A 173 1.85 6.43 -14.38
N TRP A 174 1.58 6.36 -13.05
CA TRP A 174 2.39 5.63 -12.06
C TRP A 174 1.47 4.94 -11.05
N SER A 175 1.94 3.80 -10.50
CA SER A 175 1.13 2.91 -9.65
C SER A 175 0.58 3.58 -8.40
N ASP A 176 1.32 4.51 -7.81
CA ASP A 176 0.95 5.22 -6.60
C ASP A 176 -0.34 6.04 -6.80
N ALA A 177 -0.55 6.60 -7.98
CA ALA A 177 -1.76 7.36 -8.32
C ALA A 177 -3.05 6.55 -8.10
N LEU A 178 -2.98 5.22 -8.24
CA LEU A 178 -4.14 4.35 -8.07
C LEU A 178 -4.66 4.31 -6.62
N TYR A 179 -3.79 4.53 -5.63
CA TYR A 179 -4.22 4.77 -4.25
C TYR A 179 -4.60 6.22 -4.00
N MET A 180 -3.85 7.15 -4.62
CA MET A 180 -4.05 8.57 -4.39
C MET A 180 -5.42 9.03 -4.87
N VAL A 181 -5.83 8.66 -6.08
CA VAL A 181 -6.97 9.27 -6.78
C VAL A 181 -8.16 8.34 -6.99
N MET A 182 -7.99 7.04 -7.28
CA MET A 182 -9.14 6.16 -7.50
C MET A 182 -10.19 6.22 -6.38
N PRO A 183 -9.81 6.18 -5.08
CA PRO A 183 -10.78 6.31 -3.99
C PRO A 183 -11.44 7.70 -3.93
N VAL A 184 -10.77 8.76 -4.41
CA VAL A 184 -11.40 10.09 -4.49
C VAL A 184 -12.53 10.08 -5.50
N MET A 185 -12.34 9.44 -6.67
CA MET A 185 -13.39 9.33 -7.70
C MET A 185 -14.64 8.64 -7.17
N THR A 186 -14.50 7.51 -6.47
CA THR A 186 -15.66 6.83 -5.89
C THR A 186 -16.33 7.63 -4.78
N LYS A 187 -15.56 8.34 -3.95
CA LYS A 187 -16.10 9.25 -2.93
C LYS A 187 -16.82 10.44 -3.56
N MET A 188 -16.30 10.99 -4.66
CA MET A 188 -16.99 12.04 -5.42
C MET A 188 -18.30 11.55 -6.03
N TYR A 189 -18.34 10.34 -6.57
CA TYR A 189 -19.60 9.73 -7.00
C TYR A 189 -20.60 9.63 -5.84
N LYS A 190 -20.18 9.14 -4.66
CA LYS A 190 -21.08 9.07 -3.48
C LYS A 190 -21.57 10.44 -3.02
N LEU A 191 -20.74 11.46 -3.15
CA LEU A 191 -21.05 12.82 -2.73
C LEU A 191 -22.03 13.53 -3.68
N THR A 192 -21.96 13.23 -5.00
CA THR A 192 -22.66 13.98 -6.04
C THR A 192 -23.73 13.18 -6.78
N GLY A 193 -23.66 11.85 -6.77
CA GLY A 193 -24.47 10.96 -7.61
C GLY A 193 -24.05 10.91 -9.07
N ASP A 194 -22.99 11.62 -9.47
CA ASP A 194 -22.56 11.74 -10.86
C ASP A 194 -21.67 10.58 -11.30
N THR A 195 -22.18 9.76 -12.22
CA THR A 195 -21.48 8.57 -12.75
C THR A 195 -20.24 8.90 -13.58
N LYS A 196 -20.07 10.15 -14.02
CA LYS A 196 -18.87 10.59 -14.74
C LYS A 196 -17.58 10.33 -13.97
N TYR A 197 -17.61 10.42 -12.65
CA TYR A 197 -16.46 10.07 -11.81
C TYR A 197 -16.07 8.59 -11.93
N LEU A 198 -17.06 7.70 -12.01
CA LEU A 198 -16.81 6.26 -12.18
C LEU A 198 -16.35 5.92 -13.59
N ASP A 199 -16.94 6.57 -14.62
CA ASP A 199 -16.53 6.38 -16.01
C ASP A 199 -15.07 6.86 -16.19
N LYS A 200 -14.72 8.03 -15.65
CA LYS A 200 -13.35 8.56 -15.70
C LYS A 200 -12.35 7.66 -14.95
N LEU A 201 -12.75 7.14 -13.79
CA LEU A 201 -11.94 6.17 -13.05
C LEU A 201 -11.65 4.93 -13.91
N TYR A 202 -12.65 4.41 -14.59
CA TYR A 202 -12.50 3.25 -15.48
C TYR A 202 -11.54 3.56 -16.65
N ASP A 203 -11.75 4.68 -17.35
CA ASP A 203 -10.95 5.07 -18.51
C ASP A 203 -9.48 5.33 -18.13
N ASN A 204 -9.23 6.05 -17.02
CA ASN A 204 -7.88 6.27 -16.53
C ASN A 204 -7.20 4.96 -16.14
N LEU A 205 -7.91 4.02 -15.49
CA LEU A 205 -7.34 2.72 -15.11
C LEU A 205 -7.01 1.85 -16.32
N LEU A 206 -7.81 1.90 -17.39
CA LEU A 206 -7.48 1.21 -18.65
C LEU A 206 -6.15 1.72 -19.22
N THR A 207 -5.96 3.04 -19.29
CA THR A 207 -4.71 3.65 -19.75
C THR A 207 -3.53 3.27 -18.83
N THR A 208 -3.75 3.25 -17.53
CA THR A 208 -2.76 2.81 -16.54
C THR A 208 -2.34 1.36 -16.76
N ASP A 209 -3.31 0.47 -17.02
CA ASP A 209 -3.04 -0.94 -17.31
C ASP A 209 -2.19 -1.12 -18.59
N GLU A 210 -2.46 -0.35 -19.62
CA GLU A 210 -1.65 -0.39 -20.85
C GLU A 210 -0.19 0.00 -20.61
N ILE A 211 0.06 0.91 -19.66
CA ILE A 211 1.39 1.39 -19.33
C ILE A 211 2.13 0.41 -18.40
N MET A 212 1.46 -0.13 -17.37
CA MET A 212 2.12 -0.71 -16.21
C MET A 212 1.73 -2.14 -15.87
N LEU A 213 0.57 -2.64 -16.31
CA LEU A 213 0.14 -3.99 -15.95
C LEU A 213 0.94 -5.04 -16.71
N ASP A 214 1.62 -5.90 -15.99
CA ASP A 214 2.18 -7.13 -16.53
C ASP A 214 1.10 -8.23 -16.60
N LYS A 215 0.60 -8.49 -17.79
CA LYS A 215 -0.49 -9.45 -18.03
C LYS A 215 -0.11 -10.91 -17.70
N GLU A 216 1.18 -11.22 -17.62
CA GLU A 216 1.66 -12.56 -17.26
C GLU A 216 1.54 -12.81 -15.75
N THR A 217 1.91 -11.81 -14.94
CA THR A 217 1.96 -11.94 -13.48
C THR A 217 0.77 -11.30 -12.77
N ASN A 218 -0.01 -10.43 -13.44
CA ASN A 218 -1.01 -9.55 -12.87
C ASN A 218 -0.48 -8.56 -11.81
N LEU A 219 0.83 -8.28 -11.82
CA LEU A 219 1.49 -7.25 -11.00
C LEU A 219 1.69 -5.98 -11.83
N TYR A 220 1.92 -4.87 -11.14
CA TYR A 220 2.13 -3.57 -11.76
C TYR A 220 3.59 -3.13 -11.65
N PHE A 221 4.20 -2.75 -12.78
CA PHE A 221 5.41 -1.94 -12.75
C PHE A 221 5.08 -0.55 -12.17
N ARG A 222 6.04 0.10 -11.53
CA ARG A 222 5.78 1.38 -10.89
C ARG A 222 5.33 2.47 -11.89
N ASP A 223 5.97 2.53 -13.06
CA ASP A 223 5.61 3.38 -14.20
C ASP A 223 6.31 2.87 -15.47
N GLY A 224 6.08 3.54 -16.61
CA GLY A 224 6.66 3.17 -17.91
C GLY A 224 8.20 3.16 -17.98
N LYS A 225 8.92 3.73 -17.00
CA LYS A 225 10.40 3.63 -16.91
C LYS A 225 10.84 2.27 -16.42
N TYR A 226 10.01 1.61 -15.62
CA TYR A 226 10.34 0.36 -14.92
C TYR A 226 9.79 -0.90 -15.61
N VAL A 227 9.12 -0.77 -16.74
CA VAL A 227 8.58 -1.91 -17.49
C VAL A 227 9.72 -2.77 -18.06
N TYR A 228 9.60 -4.10 -17.83
CA TYR A 228 10.52 -5.09 -18.39
C TYR A 228 10.39 -5.17 -19.92
N PRO A 229 11.47 -5.38 -20.71
CA PRO A 229 12.87 -5.57 -20.29
C PRO A 229 13.68 -4.26 -20.18
N LYS A 230 13.06 -3.09 -20.29
CA LYS A 230 13.73 -1.78 -20.21
C LYS A 230 14.37 -1.58 -18.83
N HIS A 231 13.71 -2.03 -17.77
CA HIS A 231 14.24 -2.10 -16.42
C HIS A 231 14.23 -3.55 -15.92
N LYS A 232 15.25 -3.91 -15.12
CA LYS A 232 15.43 -5.24 -14.53
C LYS A 232 16.01 -5.10 -13.13
N SER A 233 15.74 -6.10 -12.28
CA SER A 233 16.47 -6.28 -11.04
C SER A 233 17.95 -6.60 -11.29
N ALA A 234 18.77 -6.61 -10.24
CA ALA A 234 20.18 -6.96 -10.33
C ALA A 234 20.42 -8.36 -10.94
N ASN A 235 19.48 -9.28 -10.75
CA ASN A 235 19.55 -10.65 -11.28
C ASN A 235 18.80 -10.82 -12.61
N GLY A 236 18.44 -9.71 -13.28
CA GLY A 236 17.83 -9.71 -14.61
C GLY A 236 16.35 -10.07 -14.64
N LYS A 237 15.67 -10.14 -13.48
CA LYS A 237 14.25 -10.46 -13.36
C LYS A 237 13.37 -9.23 -13.53
N LYS A 238 12.06 -9.43 -13.73
CA LYS A 238 11.04 -8.38 -13.60
C LYS A 238 11.11 -7.79 -12.20
N ASP A 239 11.18 -6.46 -12.09
CA ASP A 239 11.33 -5.76 -10.81
C ASP A 239 10.01 -5.05 -10.45
N PHE A 240 9.19 -5.74 -9.67
CA PHE A 240 7.94 -5.21 -9.13
C PHE A 240 8.19 -4.68 -7.73
N TRP A 241 7.85 -3.43 -7.52
CA TRP A 241 8.08 -2.72 -6.27
C TRP A 241 6.93 -2.95 -5.27
N ALA A 242 7.23 -3.52 -4.10
CA ALA A 242 6.21 -3.92 -3.13
C ALA A 242 5.26 -2.77 -2.73
N ARG A 243 5.77 -1.57 -2.45
CA ARG A 243 4.90 -0.43 -2.15
C ARG A 243 4.07 0.01 -3.36
N GLY A 244 4.61 -0.10 -4.58
CA GLY A 244 3.88 0.20 -5.81
C GLY A 244 2.63 -0.66 -5.96
N ASP A 245 2.78 -1.99 -5.96
CA ASP A 245 1.64 -2.92 -5.98
C ASP A 245 0.77 -2.82 -4.72
N GLY A 246 1.37 -2.48 -3.58
CA GLY A 246 0.65 -2.22 -2.34
C GLY A 246 -0.36 -1.08 -2.48
N TRP A 247 0.05 0.02 -3.10
CA TRP A 247 -0.86 1.12 -3.44
C TRP A 247 -2.02 0.66 -4.31
N VAL A 248 -1.74 -0.14 -5.33
CA VAL A 248 -2.78 -0.62 -6.27
C VAL A 248 -3.81 -1.50 -5.56
N LEU A 249 -3.36 -2.50 -4.79
CA LEU A 249 -4.27 -3.41 -4.09
C LEU A 249 -5.14 -2.69 -3.05
N ALA A 250 -4.52 -1.81 -2.26
CA ALA A 250 -5.24 -1.01 -1.27
C ALA A 250 -6.20 0.00 -1.93
N GLY A 251 -5.80 0.60 -3.05
CA GLY A 251 -6.64 1.49 -3.84
C GLY A 251 -7.88 0.78 -4.39
N LEU A 252 -7.71 -0.41 -4.96
CA LEU A 252 -8.83 -1.23 -5.46
C LEU A 252 -9.79 -1.65 -4.33
N ALA A 253 -9.28 -2.00 -3.15
CA ALA A 253 -10.12 -2.30 -1.99
C ALA A 253 -10.99 -1.08 -1.61
N LYS A 254 -10.40 0.13 -1.53
CA LYS A 254 -11.14 1.36 -1.25
C LYS A 254 -12.14 1.71 -2.34
N VAL A 255 -11.82 1.48 -3.62
CA VAL A 255 -12.75 1.65 -4.74
C VAL A 255 -13.97 0.75 -4.60
N LEU A 256 -13.76 -0.55 -4.38
CA LEU A 256 -14.84 -1.52 -4.25
C LEU A 256 -15.70 -1.31 -2.98
N GLN A 257 -15.14 -0.65 -1.96
CA GLN A 257 -15.89 -0.25 -0.76
C GLN A 257 -16.98 0.78 -1.08
N ASP A 258 -16.72 1.67 -2.02
CA ASP A 258 -17.58 2.83 -2.31
C ASP A 258 -18.32 2.72 -3.66
N MET A 259 -17.87 1.84 -4.59
CA MET A 259 -18.45 1.67 -5.90
C MET A 259 -19.80 0.93 -5.84
N PRO A 260 -20.86 1.41 -6.51
CA PRO A 260 -22.13 0.71 -6.57
C PRO A 260 -22.02 -0.59 -7.36
N LYS A 261 -22.66 -1.66 -6.86
CA LYS A 261 -22.57 -3.01 -7.46
C LYS A 261 -23.22 -3.11 -8.84
N ASP A 262 -24.14 -2.22 -9.15
CA ASP A 262 -24.86 -2.12 -10.43
C ASP A 262 -24.13 -1.24 -11.46
N TYR A 263 -22.98 -0.67 -11.11
CA TYR A 263 -22.14 0.03 -12.08
C TYR A 263 -21.66 -0.93 -13.18
N LYS A 264 -21.85 -0.54 -14.43
CA LYS A 264 -21.60 -1.42 -15.61
C LYS A 264 -20.21 -2.08 -15.65
N HIS A 265 -19.18 -1.43 -15.08
CA HIS A 265 -17.81 -1.96 -15.02
C HIS A 265 -17.42 -2.51 -13.64
N TYR A 266 -18.35 -2.63 -12.69
CA TYR A 266 -18.08 -3.21 -11.37
C TYR A 266 -17.36 -4.56 -11.44
N PRO A 267 -17.77 -5.53 -12.31
CA PRO A 267 -17.07 -6.83 -12.41
C PRO A 267 -15.60 -6.71 -12.81
N PHE A 268 -15.23 -5.71 -13.62
CA PHE A 268 -13.84 -5.45 -14.00
C PHE A 268 -12.97 -5.12 -12.79
N PHE A 269 -13.45 -4.27 -11.87
CA PHE A 269 -12.71 -3.92 -10.65
C PHE A 269 -12.60 -5.12 -9.70
N VAL A 270 -13.64 -5.94 -9.60
CA VAL A 270 -13.62 -7.17 -8.81
C VAL A 270 -12.57 -8.14 -9.34
N ASP A 271 -12.55 -8.40 -10.65
CA ASP A 271 -11.58 -9.30 -11.29
C ASP A 271 -10.14 -8.82 -11.08
N LYS A 272 -9.90 -7.52 -11.26
CA LYS A 272 -8.57 -6.93 -11.01
C LYS A 272 -8.12 -7.08 -9.58
N PHE A 273 -8.97 -6.78 -8.63
CA PHE A 273 -8.67 -6.92 -7.21
C PHE A 273 -8.31 -8.37 -6.86
N GLN A 274 -9.10 -9.33 -7.33
CA GLN A 274 -8.89 -10.76 -7.05
C GLN A 274 -7.60 -11.28 -7.69
N LYS A 275 -7.32 -10.91 -8.94
CA LYS A 275 -6.08 -11.30 -9.64
C LYS A 275 -4.83 -10.75 -8.97
N LEU A 276 -4.83 -9.48 -8.63
CA LEU A 276 -3.70 -8.85 -7.95
C LEU A 276 -3.50 -9.43 -6.53
N ALA A 277 -4.58 -9.61 -5.75
CA ALA A 277 -4.49 -10.21 -4.43
C ALA A 277 -3.89 -11.63 -4.47
N LYS A 278 -4.28 -12.43 -5.47
CA LYS A 278 -3.73 -13.77 -5.68
C LYS A 278 -2.24 -13.71 -6.03
N ALA A 279 -1.86 -12.89 -7.02
CA ALA A 279 -0.47 -12.75 -7.45
C ALA A 279 0.45 -12.32 -6.31
N VAL A 280 0.01 -11.35 -5.50
CA VAL A 280 0.75 -10.90 -4.32
C VAL A 280 0.87 -12.00 -3.26
N ALA A 281 -0.21 -12.74 -2.97
CA ALA A 281 -0.19 -13.79 -1.95
C ALA A 281 0.81 -14.91 -2.27
N GLU A 282 0.97 -15.27 -3.56
CA GLU A 282 1.84 -16.34 -4.03
C GLU A 282 3.35 -16.04 -3.84
N ILE A 283 3.74 -14.78 -3.72
CA ILE A 283 5.15 -14.35 -3.63
C ILE A 283 5.55 -13.81 -2.25
N GLN A 284 4.72 -14.03 -1.22
CA GLN A 284 5.04 -13.66 0.16
C GLN A 284 6.27 -14.44 0.66
N GLN A 285 7.18 -13.75 1.36
CA GLN A 285 8.31 -14.41 2.00
C GLN A 285 7.86 -15.32 3.16
N PRO A 286 8.61 -16.39 3.48
CA PRO A 286 8.26 -17.30 4.59
C PRO A 286 8.06 -16.61 5.92
N GLU A 287 8.79 -15.50 6.18
CA GLU A 287 8.74 -14.70 7.38
C GLU A 287 7.51 -13.77 7.46
N GLY A 288 6.68 -13.72 6.41
CA GLY A 288 5.41 -13.01 6.38
C GLY A 288 5.42 -11.63 5.76
N TYR A 289 6.56 -11.10 5.40
CA TYR A 289 6.68 -9.82 4.70
C TYR A 289 6.85 -10.00 3.18
N TRP A 290 6.87 -8.90 2.45
CA TRP A 290 7.35 -8.80 1.06
C TRP A 290 8.64 -7.97 1.03
N THR A 291 9.58 -8.39 0.21
CA THR A 291 10.79 -7.62 -0.08
C THR A 291 10.46 -6.45 -1.02
N ARG A 292 11.30 -5.43 -1.03
CA ARG A 292 11.13 -4.25 -1.90
C ARG A 292 11.03 -4.61 -3.38
N SER A 293 11.82 -5.58 -3.85
CA SER A 293 11.68 -6.22 -5.15
C SER A 293 10.99 -7.57 -4.95
N MET A 294 9.73 -7.68 -5.34
CA MET A 294 8.88 -8.82 -4.95
C MET A 294 9.28 -10.12 -5.66
N MET A 295 9.64 -10.06 -6.94
CA MET A 295 10.03 -11.22 -7.75
C MET A 295 11.52 -11.54 -7.68
N ASP A 296 12.30 -10.66 -7.05
CA ASP A 296 13.73 -10.85 -6.83
C ASP A 296 14.15 -10.43 -5.41
N PRO A 297 13.87 -11.24 -4.39
CA PRO A 297 14.19 -10.90 -3.01
C PRO A 297 15.66 -10.58 -2.75
N GLU A 298 16.58 -11.12 -3.55
CA GLU A 298 18.03 -10.89 -3.42
C GLU A 298 18.47 -9.52 -3.95
N HIS A 299 17.67 -8.89 -4.83
CA HIS A 299 17.95 -7.56 -5.36
C HIS A 299 17.97 -6.47 -4.27
N ALA A 300 16.99 -6.52 -3.38
CA ALA A 300 16.87 -5.60 -2.24
C ALA A 300 16.33 -6.36 -1.02
N PRO A 301 17.18 -7.16 -0.35
CA PRO A 301 16.77 -8.10 0.68
C PRO A 301 16.25 -7.39 1.94
N GLY A 302 15.52 -8.16 2.74
CA GLY A 302 14.91 -7.71 3.99
C GLY A 302 13.50 -7.21 3.84
N PRO A 303 12.82 -6.97 4.97
CA PRO A 303 11.41 -6.61 5.00
C PRO A 303 11.16 -5.19 4.46
N GLU A 304 9.95 -4.99 3.94
CA GLU A 304 9.40 -3.68 3.60
C GLU A 304 7.98 -3.56 4.17
N THR A 305 7.83 -2.74 5.21
CA THR A 305 6.60 -2.68 6.01
C THR A 305 5.44 -2.01 5.27
N SER A 306 5.67 -0.97 4.48
CA SER A 306 4.56 -0.25 3.84
C SER A 306 3.83 -1.10 2.80
N GLY A 307 4.55 -1.76 1.90
CA GLY A 307 3.97 -2.70 0.95
C GLY A 307 3.30 -3.88 1.65
N THR A 308 3.99 -4.47 2.65
CA THR A 308 3.43 -5.57 3.46
C THR A 308 2.11 -5.16 4.12
N ALA A 309 2.02 -3.95 4.67
CA ALA A 309 0.82 -3.46 5.31
C ALA A 309 -0.32 -3.24 4.29
N PHE A 310 -0.05 -2.59 3.15
CA PHE A 310 -1.08 -2.39 2.13
C PHE A 310 -1.59 -3.70 1.54
N PHE A 311 -0.73 -4.69 1.31
CA PHE A 311 -1.15 -6.03 0.86
C PHE A 311 -2.03 -6.71 1.90
N THR A 312 -1.62 -6.65 3.17
CA THR A 312 -2.38 -7.27 4.27
C THR A 312 -3.73 -6.58 4.44
N TYR A 313 -3.80 -5.24 4.34
CA TYR A 313 -5.04 -4.48 4.35
C TYR A 313 -5.98 -4.92 3.23
N GLY A 314 -5.49 -4.95 1.98
CA GLY A 314 -6.29 -5.36 0.83
C GLY A 314 -6.85 -6.78 0.97
N MET A 315 -6.00 -7.74 1.41
CA MET A 315 -6.44 -9.12 1.62
C MET A 315 -7.44 -9.25 2.78
N LEU A 316 -7.23 -8.57 3.90
CA LEU A 316 -8.16 -8.55 5.03
C LEU A 316 -9.51 -7.97 4.59
N TRP A 317 -9.49 -6.81 3.94
CA TRP A 317 -10.70 -6.18 3.43
C TRP A 317 -11.46 -7.11 2.46
N GLY A 318 -10.72 -7.74 1.54
CA GLY A 318 -11.30 -8.69 0.58
C GLY A 318 -11.96 -9.90 1.25
N VAL A 319 -11.34 -10.46 2.28
CA VAL A 319 -11.91 -11.56 3.08
C VAL A 319 -13.12 -11.09 3.88
N ASN A 320 -13.02 -9.96 4.57
CA ASN A 320 -14.10 -9.41 5.40
C ASN A 320 -15.37 -9.09 4.59
N ASN A 321 -15.21 -8.74 3.31
CA ASN A 321 -16.32 -8.35 2.43
C ASN A 321 -16.70 -9.44 1.39
N GLY A 322 -16.13 -10.65 1.50
CA GLY A 322 -16.51 -11.80 0.67
C GLY A 322 -15.95 -11.79 -0.77
N PHE A 323 -14.97 -10.94 -1.07
CA PHE A 323 -14.27 -10.93 -2.36
C PHE A 323 -13.18 -11.99 -2.46
N LEU A 324 -12.61 -12.38 -1.31
CA LEU A 324 -11.56 -13.38 -1.20
C LEU A 324 -12.00 -14.52 -0.25
N VAL A 325 -11.63 -15.75 -0.58
CA VAL A 325 -11.98 -16.93 0.24
C VAL A 325 -11.06 -17.00 1.45
N LYS A 326 -11.60 -16.85 2.66
CA LYS A 326 -10.85 -16.81 3.93
C LYS A 326 -9.83 -17.95 4.05
N LYS A 327 -10.20 -19.19 3.72
CA LYS A 327 -9.33 -20.37 3.83
C LYS A 327 -8.06 -20.25 2.98
N GLU A 328 -8.15 -19.62 1.82
CA GLU A 328 -7.02 -19.47 0.87
C GLU A 328 -6.02 -18.42 1.36
N TYR A 329 -6.50 -17.32 1.94
CA TYR A 329 -5.66 -16.19 2.35
C TYR A 329 -5.25 -16.21 3.83
N LYS A 330 -5.88 -17.05 4.65
CA LYS A 330 -5.67 -17.11 6.10
C LYS A 330 -4.18 -17.19 6.48
N LYS A 331 -3.44 -18.12 5.89
CA LYS A 331 -2.01 -18.34 6.21
C LYS A 331 -1.15 -17.13 5.84
N THR A 332 -1.42 -16.50 4.71
CA THR A 332 -0.72 -15.29 4.23
C THR A 332 -0.99 -14.12 5.16
N ILE A 333 -2.26 -13.89 5.52
CA ILE A 333 -2.68 -12.85 6.45
C ILE A 333 -2.05 -13.05 7.83
N GLU A 334 -2.12 -14.26 8.39
CA GLU A 334 -1.59 -14.55 9.74
C GLU A 334 -0.07 -14.37 9.81
N ARG A 335 0.68 -14.77 8.78
CA ARG A 335 2.12 -14.53 8.72
C ARG A 335 2.44 -13.05 8.60
N ALA A 336 1.72 -12.31 7.74
CA ALA A 336 1.92 -10.87 7.61
C ALA A 336 1.58 -10.13 8.90
N TRP A 337 0.48 -10.49 9.56
CA TRP A 337 0.11 -9.92 10.85
C TRP A 337 1.17 -10.16 11.92
N THR A 338 1.72 -11.40 11.99
CA THR A 338 2.82 -11.72 12.90
C THR A 338 4.04 -10.83 12.63
N TYR A 339 4.48 -10.70 11.37
CA TYR A 339 5.57 -9.79 11.02
C TYR A 339 5.28 -8.35 11.43
N LEU A 340 4.10 -7.84 11.09
CA LEU A 340 3.72 -6.45 11.36
C LEU A 340 3.72 -6.15 12.87
N THR A 341 3.24 -7.08 13.70
CA THR A 341 3.06 -6.86 15.13
C THR A 341 4.27 -7.25 15.99
N GLU A 342 5.08 -8.23 15.55
CA GLU A 342 6.21 -8.72 16.32
C GLU A 342 7.58 -8.17 15.83
N THR A 343 7.62 -7.63 14.60
CA THR A 343 8.86 -7.10 14.00
C THR A 343 8.75 -5.63 13.62
N ALA A 344 7.70 -5.25 12.86
CA ALA A 344 7.58 -3.91 12.33
C ALA A 344 7.21 -2.89 13.41
N VAL A 345 6.20 -3.19 14.25
CA VAL A 345 5.82 -2.32 15.37
C VAL A 345 6.79 -2.52 16.53
N GLN A 346 7.50 -1.46 16.88
CA GLN A 346 8.47 -1.46 17.98
C GLN A 346 7.78 -1.37 19.35
N GLN A 347 8.53 -1.59 20.41
CA GLN A 347 8.00 -1.60 21.77
C GLN A 347 7.35 -0.27 22.18
N ASP A 348 7.82 0.85 21.68
CA ASP A 348 7.30 2.20 21.92
C ASP A 348 6.10 2.57 21.03
N GLY A 349 5.77 1.78 20.01
CA GLY A 349 4.71 2.04 19.04
C GLY A 349 5.19 2.57 17.68
N LYS A 350 6.50 2.81 17.53
CA LYS A 350 7.09 3.18 16.23
C LYS A 350 6.89 2.06 15.20
N VAL A 351 6.51 2.42 13.98
CA VAL A 351 6.41 1.49 12.85
C VAL A 351 7.69 1.56 12.06
N GLY A 352 8.56 0.58 12.23
CA GLY A 352 9.86 0.49 11.57
C GLY A 352 9.83 -0.28 10.25
N TYR A 353 11.00 -0.44 9.65
CA TYR A 353 11.23 -1.17 8.39
C TYR A 353 10.42 -0.62 7.20
N VAL A 354 10.10 0.66 7.21
CA VAL A 354 9.44 1.35 6.10
C VAL A 354 10.52 1.89 5.15
N GLN A 355 10.49 1.45 3.89
CA GLN A 355 11.38 2.03 2.89
C GLN A 355 11.14 3.54 2.79
N PRO A 356 12.18 4.40 2.85
CA PRO A 356 12.04 5.84 2.62
C PRO A 356 11.34 6.17 1.30
N ILE A 357 10.96 7.43 1.13
CA ILE A 357 10.37 7.92 -0.13
C ILE A 357 11.25 7.48 -1.30
N GLY A 358 10.63 6.91 -2.31
CA GLY A 358 11.29 6.35 -3.49
C GLY A 358 10.28 5.79 -4.48
N GLU A 359 10.77 5.29 -5.60
CA GLU A 359 9.94 4.82 -6.71
C GLU A 359 10.32 3.41 -7.20
N ARG A 360 11.22 2.71 -6.49
CA ARG A 360 11.68 1.36 -6.84
C ARG A 360 12.38 0.67 -5.68
N ALA A 361 12.66 -0.60 -5.83
CA ALA A 361 13.62 -1.30 -4.99
C ALA A 361 15.04 -0.75 -5.24
N ILE A 362 15.77 -0.43 -4.15
CA ILE A 362 17.12 0.12 -4.24
C ILE A 362 18.06 -0.86 -3.52
N PRO A 363 19.01 -1.50 -4.24
CA PRO A 363 20.02 -2.36 -3.63
C PRO A 363 20.86 -1.58 -2.62
N GLY A 364 21.17 -2.22 -1.48
CA GLY A 364 22.00 -1.61 -0.44
C GLY A 364 21.36 -0.49 0.37
N GLN A 365 20.13 -0.09 0.07
CA GLN A 365 19.41 0.88 0.88
C GLN A 365 19.13 0.32 2.28
N THR A 366 19.51 1.04 3.32
CA THR A 366 19.19 0.69 4.72
C THR A 366 17.70 0.84 4.97
N VAL A 367 17.05 -0.25 5.37
CA VAL A 367 15.66 -0.28 5.83
C VAL A 367 15.63 -1.15 7.08
N ASP A 368 15.50 -0.52 8.25
CA ASP A 368 15.63 -1.15 9.56
C ASP A 368 14.54 -0.69 10.54
N ALA A 369 14.62 -1.09 11.80
CA ALA A 369 13.67 -0.72 12.85
C ALA A 369 13.52 0.80 13.06
N ASN A 370 14.48 1.62 12.62
CA ASN A 370 14.44 3.07 12.72
C ASN A 370 13.85 3.73 11.47
N SER A 371 13.76 3.00 10.38
CA SER A 371 13.22 3.49 9.11
C SER A 371 11.70 3.61 9.22
N GLN A 372 11.20 4.80 9.48
CA GLN A 372 9.79 5.13 9.66
C GLN A 372 9.33 6.17 8.64
N ALA A 373 8.07 6.09 8.22
CA ALA A 373 7.42 7.11 7.41
C ALA A 373 5.90 7.14 7.68
N ASN A 374 5.31 8.32 7.51
CA ASN A 374 3.89 8.60 7.71
C ASN A 374 2.97 7.65 6.94
N PHE A 375 3.23 7.38 5.67
CA PHE A 375 2.44 6.43 4.86
C PHE A 375 2.54 4.99 5.36
N GLY A 376 3.66 4.56 5.95
CA GLY A 376 3.81 3.25 6.57
C GLY A 376 2.97 3.13 7.84
N VAL A 377 2.91 4.20 8.64
CA VAL A 377 2.02 4.27 9.83
C VAL A 377 0.55 4.24 9.39
N GLY A 378 0.16 5.04 8.39
CA GLY A 378 -1.19 5.02 7.85
C GLY A 378 -1.62 3.63 7.36
N ALA A 379 -0.74 2.92 6.63
CA ALA A 379 -0.98 1.56 6.19
C ALA A 379 -1.15 0.57 7.36
N MET A 380 -0.31 0.68 8.40
CA MET A 380 -0.44 -0.16 9.61
C MET A 380 -1.77 0.06 10.34
N LEU A 381 -2.24 1.31 10.42
CA LEU A 381 -3.54 1.63 11.02
C LEU A 381 -4.70 1.04 10.21
N LEU A 382 -4.64 1.09 8.88
CA LEU A 382 -5.63 0.42 8.01
C LEU A 382 -5.67 -1.09 8.26
N VAL A 383 -4.51 -1.74 8.32
CA VAL A 383 -4.41 -3.18 8.61
C VAL A 383 -5.04 -3.52 9.95
N ALA A 384 -4.70 -2.76 11.00
CA ALA A 384 -5.16 -3.07 12.34
C ALA A 384 -6.69 -2.92 12.46
N CYS A 385 -7.29 -1.90 11.85
CA CYS A 385 -8.74 -1.74 11.80
C CYS A 385 -9.43 -2.89 11.03
N GLU A 386 -8.86 -3.36 9.92
CA GLU A 386 -9.43 -4.49 9.18
C GLU A 386 -9.18 -5.83 9.88
N TYR A 387 -8.06 -5.98 10.60
CA TYR A 387 -7.79 -7.19 11.38
C TYR A 387 -8.78 -7.37 12.53
N ASP A 388 -9.18 -6.28 13.19
CA ASP A 388 -10.24 -6.33 14.20
C ASP A 388 -11.56 -6.88 13.63
N LYS A 389 -11.97 -6.40 12.46
CA LYS A 389 -13.15 -6.93 11.76
C LYS A 389 -12.97 -8.41 11.40
N TYR A 390 -11.77 -8.80 10.96
CA TYR A 390 -11.42 -10.18 10.62
C TYR A 390 -11.55 -11.14 11.81
N LEU A 391 -11.24 -10.69 13.04
CA LEU A 391 -11.44 -11.49 14.25
C LEU A 391 -12.93 -11.79 14.52
N ALA A 392 -13.83 -10.89 14.14
CA ALA A 392 -15.26 -11.06 14.28
C ALA A 392 -15.89 -11.94 13.19
N THR A 393 -15.23 -12.15 12.05
CA THR A 393 -15.72 -13.03 10.99
C THR A 393 -15.51 -14.50 11.35
N LYS A 394 -16.62 -15.27 11.44
CA LYS A 394 -16.61 -16.71 11.73
C LYS A 394 -16.17 -17.57 10.55
#